data_0fa818bd6d5b00bbdc6a96b5ee34463b
#
_entry.id   0fa818bd6d5b00bbdc6a96b5ee34463b
#
_cell.length_a   1.000
_cell.length_b   1.000
_cell.length_c   1.000
_cell.angle_alpha   90.00
_cell.angle_beta   90.00
_cell.angle_gamma   90.00
#
_symmetry.space_group_name_H-M   'P 1'
#
loop_
_entity.id
_entity.type
_entity.pdbx_description
1 polymer ?
#
loop_
_entity_poly.entity_id
_entity_poly.type
_entity_poly.pdbx_seq_one_letter_code
_entity_poly.pdbx_strand_id
1 'polypeptide(L)'
;MSDNLTQHQTDGDHDRSRQLSMQSTDSHADIPGVQITRLLGTGAYGEVWVGIDKNTNRQLAVKFFHHQSGVDWQLLSKEVEKLVSLATQRYVVQLLDVGWDASPPYYVMEYLEDGSLDQFIKATDSISIQQAVELFHDITTGLTHAHNKGILHCDLKPANILLDADRRPRIADF
;
A
#
# COMPACT_ATOMS: atom_id res chain seq x y z
N MET A 1 -20.14 19.75 -24.50
CA MET A 1 -20.25 18.31 -24.84
C MET A 1 -18.84 17.75 -24.79
N SER A 2 -18.48 17.13 -23.73
CA SER A 2 -17.16 16.49 -23.55
C SER A 2 -17.45 15.14 -22.93
N ASP A 3 -17.29 14.11 -23.76
CA ASP A 3 -17.51 12.71 -23.38
C ASP A 3 -16.44 12.25 -22.40
N ASN A 4 -16.87 11.91 -21.22
CA ASN A 4 -16.08 11.26 -20.19
C ASN A 4 -16.10 9.74 -20.47
N LEU A 5 -15.11 9.24 -21.20
CA LEU A 5 -14.93 7.82 -21.44
C LEU A 5 -14.28 7.17 -20.19
N THR A 6 -15.13 6.66 -19.32
CA THR A 6 -14.70 5.70 -18.27
C THR A 6 -14.31 4.39 -18.97
N GLN A 7 -13.02 4.12 -19.08
CA GLN A 7 -12.55 2.84 -19.62
C GLN A 7 -12.87 1.73 -18.62
N HIS A 8 -13.78 0.83 -19.00
CA HIS A 8 -13.97 -0.45 -18.33
C HIS A 8 -12.74 -1.32 -18.60
N GLN A 9 -12.08 -1.76 -17.53
CA GLN A 9 -11.05 -2.81 -17.61
C GLN A 9 -11.70 -4.09 -18.16
N THR A 10 -11.22 -4.56 -19.30
CA THR A 10 -11.67 -5.79 -19.93
C THR A 10 -10.86 -6.98 -19.44
N ASP A 11 -11.40 -8.22 -19.58
CA ASP A 11 -10.70 -9.48 -19.22
C ASP A 11 -9.29 -9.57 -19.84
N GLY A 12 -9.04 -8.92 -20.96
CA GLY A 12 -7.73 -8.81 -21.60
C GLY A 12 -6.69 -8.02 -20.79
N ASP A 13 -7.12 -7.13 -19.89
CA ASP A 13 -6.20 -6.36 -19.02
C ASP A 13 -5.72 -7.22 -17.82
N HIS A 14 -6.55 -8.15 -17.34
CA HIS A 14 -6.15 -9.12 -16.32
C HIS A 14 -5.13 -10.13 -16.83
N ASP A 15 -5.27 -10.57 -18.09
CA ASP A 15 -4.30 -11.51 -18.71
C ASP A 15 -2.98 -10.80 -19.05
N ARG A 16 -3.02 -9.53 -19.48
CA ARG A 16 -1.82 -8.71 -19.65
C ARG A 16 -1.10 -8.46 -18.32
N SER A 17 -1.83 -8.17 -17.25
CA SER A 17 -1.25 -8.00 -15.91
C SER A 17 -0.59 -9.28 -15.41
N ARG A 18 -1.18 -10.45 -15.69
CA ARG A 18 -0.58 -11.75 -15.36
C ARG A 18 0.68 -12.04 -16.19
N GLN A 19 0.67 -11.71 -17.49
CA GLN A 19 1.85 -11.89 -18.34
C GLN A 19 2.98 -10.93 -17.99
N LEU A 20 2.68 -9.67 -17.63
CA LEU A 20 3.67 -8.71 -17.14
C LEU A 20 4.24 -9.13 -15.78
N SER A 21 3.41 -9.70 -14.88
CA SER A 21 3.89 -10.27 -13.61
C SER A 21 4.89 -11.43 -13.79
N MET A 22 4.75 -12.21 -14.85
CA MET A 22 5.69 -13.31 -15.15
C MET A 22 6.99 -12.85 -15.83
N GLN A 23 6.98 -11.67 -16.46
CA GLN A 23 8.18 -11.12 -17.15
C GLN A 23 8.99 -10.16 -16.27
N SER A 24 8.42 -9.64 -15.17
CA SER A 24 9.09 -8.66 -14.30
C SER A 24 9.86 -9.29 -13.13
N THR A 25 10.00 -10.60 -13.06
CA THR A 25 10.73 -11.30 -11.98
C THR A 25 12.24 -11.03 -11.97
N ASP A 26 12.78 -10.42 -13.01
CA ASP A 26 14.24 -10.23 -13.16
C ASP A 26 14.79 -8.84 -12.74
N SER A 27 13.95 -7.92 -12.24
CA SER A 27 14.41 -6.55 -11.94
C SER A 27 14.17 -6.06 -10.51
N HIS A 28 13.75 -6.94 -9.58
CA HIS A 28 13.58 -6.55 -8.18
C HIS A 28 14.89 -6.69 -7.41
N ALA A 29 15.13 -5.75 -6.49
CA ALA A 29 16.22 -5.91 -5.54
C ALA A 29 16.07 -7.22 -4.77
N ASP A 30 17.17 -7.95 -4.58
CA ASP A 30 17.18 -9.11 -3.68
C ASP A 30 17.02 -8.61 -2.24
N ILE A 31 15.93 -8.99 -1.61
CA ILE A 31 15.63 -8.65 -0.22
C ILE A 31 16.03 -9.82 0.66
N PRO A 32 17.03 -9.67 1.54
CA PRO A 32 17.47 -10.74 2.40
C PRO A 32 16.32 -11.34 3.22
N GLY A 33 16.10 -12.64 3.09
CA GLY A 33 15.03 -13.34 3.82
C GLY A 33 13.61 -13.16 3.30
N VAL A 34 13.38 -12.41 2.21
CA VAL A 34 12.04 -12.22 1.62
C VAL A 34 12.01 -12.80 0.20
N GLN A 35 10.95 -13.50 -0.12
CA GLN A 35 10.66 -13.96 -1.48
C GLN A 35 9.53 -13.12 -2.08
N ILE A 36 9.81 -12.36 -3.13
CA ILE A 36 8.80 -11.61 -3.87
C ILE A 36 7.93 -12.57 -4.68
N THR A 37 6.62 -12.38 -4.68
CA THR A 37 5.68 -13.34 -5.28
C THR A 37 4.68 -12.72 -6.24
N ARG A 38 3.93 -11.69 -5.84
CA ARG A 38 2.81 -11.18 -6.62
C ARG A 38 2.72 -9.66 -6.57
N LEU A 39 2.54 -9.04 -7.73
CA LEU A 39 2.25 -7.60 -7.82
C LEU A 39 0.88 -7.28 -7.21
N LEU A 40 0.83 -6.28 -6.33
CA LEU A 40 -0.40 -5.72 -5.76
C LEU A 40 -0.89 -4.51 -6.54
N GLY A 41 0.03 -3.67 -6.97
CA GLY A 41 -0.30 -2.48 -7.75
C GLY A 41 0.92 -1.68 -8.18
N THR A 42 0.70 -0.82 -9.18
CA THR A 42 1.69 0.11 -9.70
C THR A 42 1.17 1.52 -9.52
N GLY A 43 1.97 2.41 -8.97
CA GLY A 43 1.67 3.82 -8.76
C GLY A 43 2.68 4.74 -9.42
N ALA A 44 2.47 6.05 -9.29
CA ALA A 44 3.35 7.08 -9.86
C ALA A 44 4.80 6.98 -9.36
N TYR A 45 5.00 6.45 -8.15
CA TYR A 45 6.30 6.42 -7.46
C TYR A 45 6.93 5.03 -7.39
N GLY A 46 6.24 3.99 -7.88
CA GLY A 46 6.78 2.63 -7.79
C GLY A 46 5.73 1.54 -7.83
N GLU A 47 6.14 0.36 -7.41
CA GLU A 47 5.33 -0.85 -7.41
C GLU A 47 5.24 -1.43 -6.01
N VAL A 48 4.07 -1.97 -5.67
CA VAL A 48 3.85 -2.70 -4.42
C VAL A 48 3.65 -4.17 -4.72
N TRP A 49 4.40 -5.02 -4.04
CA TRP A 49 4.43 -6.47 -4.23
C TRP A 49 4.13 -7.21 -2.93
N VAL A 50 3.58 -8.40 -3.03
CA VAL A 50 3.55 -9.35 -1.91
C VAL A 50 4.90 -10.05 -1.83
N GLY A 51 5.49 -10.03 -0.64
CA GLY A 51 6.64 -10.84 -0.27
C GLY A 51 6.26 -11.90 0.77
N ILE A 52 7.04 -12.96 0.85
CA ILE A 52 6.94 -13.98 1.89
C ILE A 52 8.25 -13.97 2.67
N ASP A 53 8.17 -13.74 3.98
CA ASP A 53 9.30 -13.92 4.89
C ASP A 53 9.66 -15.41 4.95
N LYS A 54 10.85 -15.77 4.54
CA LYS A 54 11.31 -17.17 4.43
C LYS A 54 11.47 -17.85 5.79
N ASN A 55 11.63 -17.09 6.87
CA ASN A 55 11.82 -17.63 8.21
C ASN A 55 10.48 -17.88 8.92
N THR A 56 9.52 -16.98 8.74
CA THR A 56 8.23 -17.02 9.45
C THR A 56 7.06 -17.47 8.58
N ASN A 57 7.26 -17.54 7.25
CA ASN A 57 6.24 -17.79 6.24
C ASN A 57 5.09 -16.75 6.25
N ARG A 58 5.33 -15.56 6.83
CA ARG A 58 4.35 -14.47 6.86
C ARG A 58 4.37 -13.70 5.56
N GLN A 59 3.20 -13.27 5.11
CA GLN A 59 3.08 -12.34 3.99
C GLN A 59 3.45 -10.93 4.44
N LEU A 60 4.14 -10.24 3.56
CA LEU A 60 4.61 -8.86 3.69
C LEU A 60 4.19 -8.09 2.45
N ALA A 61 4.06 -6.78 2.56
CA ALA A 61 3.97 -5.91 1.40
C ALA A 61 5.31 -5.18 1.23
N VAL A 62 5.81 -5.15 -0.02
CA VAL A 62 7.08 -4.51 -0.36
C VAL A 62 6.82 -3.43 -1.41
N LYS A 63 7.16 -2.20 -1.11
CA LYS A 63 7.06 -1.07 -2.05
C LYS A 63 8.44 -0.77 -2.60
N PHE A 64 8.61 -1.00 -3.90
CA PHE A 64 9.81 -0.63 -4.67
C PHE A 64 9.61 0.73 -5.30
N PHE A 65 10.65 1.55 -5.30
CA PHE A 65 10.63 2.88 -5.90
C PHE A 65 11.34 2.88 -7.24
N HIS A 66 10.70 3.43 -8.28
CA HIS A 66 11.33 3.56 -9.58
C HIS A 66 12.41 4.64 -9.56
N HIS A 67 13.63 4.31 -9.98
CA HIS A 67 14.71 5.25 -10.16
C HIS A 67 14.44 6.15 -11.37
N GLN A 68 13.92 7.34 -11.14
CA GLN A 68 14.00 8.43 -12.12
C GLN A 68 14.75 9.60 -11.47
N SER A 69 16.07 9.63 -11.74
CA SER A 69 16.98 10.79 -11.52
C SER A 69 16.70 11.71 -10.33
N GLY A 70 17.29 11.42 -9.18
CA GLY A 70 17.62 12.41 -8.12
C GLY A 70 16.49 12.91 -7.22
N VAL A 71 15.24 12.92 -7.68
CA VAL A 71 14.09 13.46 -6.94
C VAL A 71 13.51 12.43 -5.96
N ASP A 72 13.70 11.14 -6.23
CA ASP A 72 12.98 10.06 -5.55
C ASP A 72 13.46 9.78 -4.12
N TRP A 73 14.74 10.02 -3.82
CA TRP A 73 15.29 9.83 -2.48
C TRP A 73 14.67 10.73 -1.41
N GLN A 74 14.38 11.98 -1.75
CA GLN A 74 13.75 12.91 -0.80
C GLN A 74 12.30 12.54 -0.52
N LEU A 75 11.60 12.00 -1.53
CA LEU A 75 10.23 11.53 -1.36
C LEU A 75 10.18 10.26 -0.51
N LEU A 76 11.04 9.28 -0.82
CA LEU A 76 11.16 8.04 -0.04
C LEU A 76 11.53 8.34 1.41
N SER A 77 12.56 9.18 1.65
CA SER A 77 12.97 9.56 3.01
C SER A 77 11.82 10.16 3.80
N LYS A 78 11.07 11.10 3.20
CA LYS A 78 9.94 11.75 3.86
C LYS A 78 8.80 10.78 4.16
N GLU A 79 8.50 9.86 3.25
CA GLU A 79 7.46 8.85 3.45
C GLU A 79 7.85 7.89 4.59
N VAL A 80 9.09 7.40 4.58
CA VAL A 80 9.60 6.52 5.64
C VAL A 80 9.67 7.25 7.00
N GLU A 81 10.14 8.50 7.04
CA GLU A 81 10.15 9.30 8.28
C GLU A 81 8.76 9.43 8.89
N LYS A 82 7.73 9.65 8.08
CA LYS A 82 6.34 9.70 8.54
C LYS A 82 5.90 8.34 9.08
N LEU A 83 6.16 7.24 8.36
CA LEU A 83 5.82 5.89 8.80
C LEU A 83 6.54 5.51 10.10
N VAL A 84 7.83 5.81 10.25
CA VAL A 84 8.59 5.61 11.49
C VAL A 84 7.97 6.42 12.63
N SER A 85 7.62 7.66 12.39
CA SER A 85 6.97 8.52 13.39
C SER A 85 5.61 7.98 13.83
N LEU A 86 4.92 7.27 12.96
CA LEU A 86 3.58 6.70 13.21
C LEU A 86 3.63 5.19 13.56
N ALA A 87 4.80 4.56 13.66
CA ALA A 87 4.97 3.10 13.81
C ALA A 87 4.28 2.49 15.04
N THR A 88 3.99 3.29 16.08
CA THR A 88 3.28 2.81 17.28
C THR A 88 1.76 2.89 17.15
N GLN A 89 1.24 3.39 16.03
CA GLN A 89 -0.18 3.63 15.84
C GLN A 89 -0.84 2.45 15.13
N ARG A 90 -1.75 1.78 15.83
CA ARG A 90 -2.49 0.63 15.28
C ARG A 90 -3.41 0.97 14.09
N TYR A 91 -3.63 2.27 13.83
CA TYR A 91 -4.48 2.74 12.73
C TYR A 91 -3.68 3.10 11.47
N VAL A 92 -2.37 2.89 11.50
CA VAL A 92 -1.47 3.15 10.38
C VAL A 92 -0.75 1.86 10.02
N VAL A 93 -0.53 1.64 8.73
CA VAL A 93 0.23 0.49 8.22
C VAL A 93 1.64 0.51 8.82
N GLN A 94 2.07 -0.62 9.38
CA GLN A 94 3.36 -0.73 10.07
C GLN A 94 4.51 -0.89 9.08
N LEU A 95 5.52 -0.05 9.21
CA LEU A 95 6.81 -0.22 8.58
C LEU A 95 7.60 -1.32 9.32
N LEU A 96 8.16 -2.26 8.55
CA LEU A 96 8.91 -3.40 9.10
C LEU A 96 10.40 -3.32 8.78
N ASP A 97 10.78 -2.88 7.57
CA ASP A 97 12.18 -2.79 7.15
C ASP A 97 12.33 -1.78 6.00
N VAL A 98 13.56 -1.31 5.76
CA VAL A 98 13.89 -0.36 4.69
C VAL A 98 15.22 -0.73 4.04
N GLY A 99 15.23 -0.88 2.73
CA GLY A 99 16.42 -1.10 1.91
C GLY A 99 16.85 0.16 1.17
N TRP A 100 17.58 1.06 1.88
CA TRP A 100 18.03 2.34 1.31
C TRP A 100 19.01 2.18 0.15
N ASP A 101 19.98 1.29 0.32
CA ASP A 101 21.09 1.08 -0.61
C ASP A 101 20.77 0.03 -1.69
N ALA A 102 19.55 -0.49 -1.70
CA ALA A 102 19.11 -1.43 -2.71
C ALA A 102 18.81 -0.75 -4.05
N SER A 103 18.85 -1.52 -5.13
CA SER A 103 18.53 -1.03 -6.47
C SER A 103 17.47 -1.95 -7.10
N PRO A 104 16.21 -1.50 -7.22
CA PRO A 104 15.66 -0.24 -6.71
C PRO A 104 15.57 -0.22 -5.17
N PRO A 105 15.56 0.98 -4.54
CA PRO A 105 15.31 1.11 -3.12
C PRO A 105 13.87 0.68 -2.79
N TYR A 106 13.67 0.18 -1.56
CA TYR A 106 12.38 -0.34 -1.13
C TYR A 106 12.13 -0.10 0.36
N TYR A 107 10.88 -0.25 0.76
CA TYR A 107 10.54 -0.56 2.15
C TYR A 107 9.57 -1.74 2.24
N VAL A 108 9.62 -2.40 3.40
CA VAL A 108 8.77 -3.54 3.76
C VAL A 108 7.77 -3.10 4.81
N MET A 109 6.52 -3.48 4.63
CA MET A 109 5.43 -3.17 5.55
C MET A 109 4.56 -4.40 5.80
N GLU A 110 3.70 -4.33 6.82
CA GLU A 110 2.71 -5.36 7.05
C GLU A 110 1.80 -5.54 5.82
N TYR A 111 1.45 -6.79 5.52
CA TYR A 111 0.47 -7.12 4.49
C TYR A 111 -0.91 -7.26 5.12
N LEU A 112 -1.91 -6.59 4.54
CA LEU A 112 -3.29 -6.59 5.00
C LEU A 112 -4.15 -7.35 3.99
N GLU A 113 -4.72 -8.49 4.44
CA GLU A 113 -5.29 -9.51 3.57
C GLU A 113 -6.61 -9.09 2.92
N ASP A 114 -7.42 -8.28 3.61
CA ASP A 114 -8.75 -7.88 3.14
C ASP A 114 -8.73 -6.73 2.12
N GLY A 115 -7.51 -6.32 1.69
CA GLY A 115 -7.33 -5.33 0.64
C GLY A 115 -7.70 -3.91 1.08
N SER A 116 -8.13 -3.07 0.13
CA SER A 116 -8.49 -1.67 0.42
C SER A 116 -9.98 -1.49 0.70
N LEU A 117 -10.30 -0.42 1.41
CA LEU A 117 -11.69 0.01 1.64
C LEU A 117 -12.42 0.27 0.31
N ASP A 118 -11.72 0.73 -0.73
CA ASP A 118 -12.28 0.89 -2.07
C ASP A 118 -12.75 -0.44 -2.65
N GLN A 119 -11.93 -1.49 -2.52
CA GLN A 119 -12.28 -2.84 -2.96
C GLN A 119 -13.45 -3.41 -2.14
N PHE A 120 -13.42 -3.21 -0.84
CA PHE A 120 -14.50 -3.63 0.05
C PHE A 120 -15.83 -2.95 -0.30
N ILE A 121 -15.86 -1.64 -0.52
CA ILE A 121 -17.07 -0.90 -0.91
C ILE A 121 -17.61 -1.41 -2.25
N LYS A 122 -16.73 -1.69 -3.22
CA LYS A 122 -17.15 -2.21 -4.53
C LYS A 122 -17.67 -3.65 -4.50
N ALA A 123 -17.17 -4.45 -3.57
CA ALA A 123 -17.56 -5.86 -3.43
C ALA A 123 -18.80 -6.07 -2.55
N THR A 124 -19.29 -5.03 -1.87
CA THR A 124 -20.37 -5.12 -0.89
C THR A 124 -21.58 -4.32 -1.37
N ASP A 125 -22.75 -4.95 -1.42
CA ASP A 125 -23.99 -4.28 -1.83
C ASP A 125 -24.40 -3.13 -0.88
N SER A 126 -24.12 -3.26 0.42
CA SER A 126 -24.39 -2.23 1.41
C SER A 126 -23.51 -2.37 2.64
N ILE A 127 -23.14 -1.23 3.22
CA ILE A 127 -22.45 -1.14 4.51
C ILE A 127 -23.48 -0.63 5.53
N SER A 128 -23.60 -1.32 6.67
CA SER A 128 -24.50 -0.85 7.72
C SER A 128 -24.00 0.48 8.32
N ILE A 129 -24.92 1.28 8.84
CA ILE A 129 -24.57 2.54 9.51
C ILE A 129 -23.57 2.31 10.64
N GLN A 130 -23.74 1.25 11.40
CA GLN A 130 -22.84 0.90 12.50
C GLN A 130 -21.41 0.63 11.97
N GLN A 131 -21.26 -0.21 10.95
CA GLN A 131 -19.95 -0.47 10.32
C GLN A 131 -19.31 0.80 9.77
N ALA A 132 -20.10 1.67 9.12
CA ALA A 132 -19.60 2.93 8.63
C ALA A 132 -19.09 3.83 9.77
N VAL A 133 -19.82 3.94 10.87
CA VAL A 133 -19.43 4.71 12.05
C VAL A 133 -18.14 4.18 12.67
N GLU A 134 -18.00 2.85 12.81
CA GLU A 134 -16.80 2.20 13.35
C GLU A 134 -15.59 2.47 12.47
N LEU A 135 -15.70 2.32 11.13
CA LEU A 135 -14.65 2.63 10.17
C LEU A 135 -14.22 4.11 10.26
N PHE A 136 -15.19 5.03 10.26
CA PHE A 136 -14.91 6.47 10.37
C PHE A 136 -14.26 6.83 11.71
N HIS A 137 -14.70 6.24 12.81
CA HIS A 137 -14.11 6.44 14.13
C HIS A 137 -12.62 6.05 14.12
N ASP A 138 -12.28 4.87 13.59
CA ASP A 138 -10.91 4.37 13.59
C ASP A 138 -10.01 5.18 12.64
N ILE A 139 -10.50 5.52 11.44
CA ILE A 139 -9.80 6.37 10.48
C ILE A 139 -9.51 7.76 11.09
N THR A 140 -10.53 8.40 11.66
CA THR A 140 -10.37 9.74 12.27
C THR A 140 -9.45 9.71 13.48
N THR A 141 -9.44 8.62 14.24
CA THR A 141 -8.50 8.42 15.34
C THR A 141 -7.06 8.36 14.81
N GLY A 142 -6.81 7.56 13.77
CA GLY A 142 -5.49 7.48 13.13
C GLY A 142 -5.02 8.82 12.57
N LEU A 143 -5.89 9.55 11.89
CA LEU A 143 -5.59 10.90 11.38
C LEU A 143 -5.29 11.89 12.50
N THR A 144 -6.05 11.84 13.59
CA THR A 144 -5.80 12.71 14.76
C THR A 144 -4.41 12.48 15.34
N HIS A 145 -3.97 11.22 15.44
CA HIS A 145 -2.61 10.90 15.89
C HIS A 145 -1.54 11.45 14.93
N ALA A 146 -1.76 11.33 13.62
CA ALA A 146 -0.85 11.90 12.62
C ALA A 146 -0.79 13.43 12.71
N HIS A 147 -1.94 14.09 12.78
CA HIS A 147 -2.05 15.54 12.88
C HIS A 147 -1.40 16.10 14.15
N ASN A 148 -1.54 15.40 15.29
CA ASN A 148 -0.87 15.79 16.55
C ASN A 148 0.67 15.74 16.43
N LYS A 149 1.21 14.99 15.45
CA LYS A 149 2.64 14.97 15.12
C LYS A 149 3.00 15.88 13.95
N GLY A 150 2.08 16.72 13.48
CA GLY A 150 2.28 17.62 12.36
C GLY A 150 2.32 16.91 10.99
N ILE A 151 1.87 15.65 10.92
CA ILE A 151 1.89 14.86 9.70
C ILE A 151 0.51 14.93 9.04
N LEU A 152 0.48 15.46 7.80
CA LEU A 152 -0.71 15.48 6.96
C LEU A 152 -0.62 14.37 5.90
N HIS A 153 -1.74 13.67 5.66
CA HIS A 153 -1.80 12.60 4.68
C HIS A 153 -1.77 13.10 3.23
N CYS A 154 -2.48 14.17 2.95
CA CYS A 154 -2.57 14.86 1.65
C CYS A 154 -3.19 14.08 0.47
N ASP A 155 -3.38 12.76 0.55
CA ASP A 155 -4.02 11.91 -0.48
C ASP A 155 -4.97 10.88 0.17
N LEU A 156 -5.78 11.30 1.15
CA LEU A 156 -6.71 10.39 1.82
C LEU A 156 -7.86 10.01 0.87
N LYS A 157 -7.96 8.71 0.60
CA LYS A 157 -9.00 8.10 -0.24
C LYS A 157 -9.23 6.64 0.15
N PRO A 158 -10.37 6.02 -0.21
CA PRO A 158 -10.64 4.63 0.15
C PRO A 158 -9.58 3.63 -0.32
N ALA A 159 -8.88 3.91 -1.42
CA ALA A 159 -7.79 3.06 -1.90
C ALA A 159 -6.56 3.04 -0.97
N ASN A 160 -6.35 4.11 -0.19
CA ASN A 160 -5.25 4.26 0.77
C ASN A 160 -5.67 3.89 2.22
N ILE A 161 -6.85 3.32 2.40
CA ILE A 161 -7.30 2.70 3.64
C ILE A 161 -7.31 1.20 3.41
N LEU A 162 -6.41 0.48 4.06
CA LEU A 162 -6.33 -0.98 3.99
C LEU A 162 -7.11 -1.60 5.16
N LEU A 163 -7.59 -2.82 4.97
CA LEU A 163 -8.36 -3.55 5.98
C LEU A 163 -7.58 -4.78 6.45
N ASP A 164 -7.47 -4.96 7.77
CA ASP A 164 -6.93 -6.19 8.34
C ASP A 164 -7.99 -7.32 8.36
N ALA A 165 -7.60 -8.52 8.80
CA ALA A 165 -8.48 -9.69 8.85
C ALA A 165 -9.75 -9.50 9.69
N ASP A 166 -9.74 -8.56 10.64
CA ASP A 166 -10.92 -8.16 11.43
C ASP A 166 -11.70 -7.00 10.78
N ARG A 167 -11.32 -6.61 9.55
CA ARG A 167 -11.84 -5.46 8.80
C ARG A 167 -11.62 -4.11 9.49
N ARG A 168 -10.58 -4.01 10.32
CA ARG A 168 -10.19 -2.75 10.93
C ARG A 168 -9.32 -1.94 9.98
N PRO A 169 -9.56 -0.63 9.86
CA PRO A 169 -8.84 0.20 8.91
C PRO A 169 -7.41 0.51 9.37
N ARG A 170 -6.49 0.50 8.41
CA ARG A 170 -5.12 0.96 8.52
C ARG A 170 -4.85 1.96 7.41
N ILE A 171 -4.39 3.14 7.77
CA ILE A 171 -4.08 4.21 6.82
C ILE A 171 -2.71 3.94 6.22
N ALA A 172 -2.64 3.94 4.89
CA ALA A 172 -1.43 3.73 4.11
C ALA A 172 -1.08 4.98 3.28
N ASP A 173 0.13 5.05 2.74
CA ASP A 173 0.58 6.10 1.80
C ASP A 173 0.48 7.54 2.36
N PHE A 174 1.11 7.80 3.51
CA PHE A 174 1.18 9.11 4.16
C PHE A 174 2.03 10.13 3.40
#